data_7bef49e9322be0b83179e3d7cf6e8e00
#
_entry.id   7bef49e9322be0b83179e3d7cf6e8e00
#
_cell.length_a   1.000
_cell.length_b   1.000
_cell.length_c   1.000
_cell.angle_alpha   90.00
_cell.angle_beta   90.00
_cell.angle_gamma   90.00
#
_symmetry.space_group_name_H-M   'P 1'
#
loop_
_entity.id
_entity.type
_entity.pdbx_description
1 polymer ?
#
loop_
_entity_poly.entity_id
_entity_poly.type
_entity_poly.pdbx_seq_one_letter_code
_entity_poly.pdbx_strand_id
1 'polypeptide(L)'
;LNSFFKGFSDENTTCTGIGIDDFNHTVNDGAKSMTLPVSISFDTKTFSGVTINRTTEKAGTTYMGAKEFNKANNLLQSTVANESRGDRKTALPLFAYFATDDIHGNVKTNSKAYKEYFVTFSFGYYQTLRGGYFLKNWIDRLLALKEGAKGEEELEIVRKAVIKCLGQAGCRIIKNMSVRPIQGHVYFDYMDGREARFEDLSDGYRHLVNIVLDLAFRCCALNRTLFHDKCCEETCGVVCIDELDDHLHPVLQSTVIRALQQTFPKLQFIISTHAPLIMTSVQDVPANQVIQLGYHHGEYTHEVINTYGLDVSTIIKEYLHVPDRDKKVAEELVRLENLIDEEKVDEAKVLLSTLRDKYSDRISELSNAEAMLSFYE
;
A
#
# COMPACT_ATOMS: atom_id res chain seq x y z
N LEU A 1 -8.16 -11.61 2.15
CA LEU A 1 -8.90 -10.90 1.11
C LEU A 1 -9.29 -11.82 -0.04
N ASN A 2 -8.32 -12.52 -0.62
CA ASN A 2 -8.55 -13.41 -1.76
C ASN A 2 -9.73 -14.39 -1.51
N SER A 3 -9.77 -14.97 -0.34
CA SER A 3 -10.82 -15.91 0.04
C SER A 3 -12.19 -15.24 0.25
N PHE A 4 -12.22 -14.02 0.76
CA PHE A 4 -13.46 -13.28 1.01
C PHE A 4 -14.11 -12.76 -0.28
N PHE A 5 -13.31 -12.34 -1.25
CA PHE A 5 -13.82 -11.76 -2.48
C PHE A 5 -14.04 -12.77 -3.61
N LYS A 6 -14.17 -14.05 -3.26
CA LYS A 6 -14.44 -15.13 -4.23
C LYS A 6 -15.64 -14.84 -5.14
N GLY A 7 -16.67 -14.14 -4.64
CA GLY A 7 -17.83 -13.76 -5.42
C GLY A 7 -17.59 -12.65 -6.44
N PHE A 8 -16.47 -11.92 -6.35
CA PHE A 8 -16.05 -10.88 -7.30
C PHE A 8 -14.92 -11.33 -8.23
N SER A 9 -14.39 -12.53 -8.03
CA SER A 9 -13.41 -13.08 -8.95
C SER A 9 -14.12 -13.54 -10.24
N ASP A 10 -13.43 -13.40 -11.36
CA ASP A 10 -13.88 -14.05 -12.59
C ASP A 10 -13.77 -15.58 -12.47
N GLU A 11 -14.39 -16.32 -13.39
CA GLU A 11 -14.37 -17.79 -13.39
C GLU A 11 -12.96 -18.40 -13.47
N ASN A 12 -11.97 -17.61 -13.92
CA ASN A 12 -10.57 -18.02 -14.08
C ASN A 12 -9.68 -17.61 -12.89
N THR A 13 -10.19 -16.86 -11.93
CA THR A 13 -9.44 -16.49 -10.73
C THR A 13 -9.61 -17.57 -9.68
N THR A 14 -8.59 -18.37 -9.47
CA THR A 14 -8.53 -19.31 -8.33
C THR A 14 -8.33 -18.51 -7.05
N CYS A 15 -9.36 -18.48 -6.21
CA CYS A 15 -9.21 -17.97 -4.85
C CYS A 15 -8.41 -18.96 -4.03
N THR A 16 -7.33 -18.50 -3.40
CA THR A 16 -6.59 -19.27 -2.41
C THR A 16 -7.33 -19.24 -1.10
N GLY A 17 -7.55 -20.39 -0.49
CA GLY A 17 -8.03 -20.48 0.88
C GLY A 17 -6.90 -20.23 1.88
N ILE A 18 -7.21 -20.37 3.17
CA ILE A 18 -6.21 -20.36 4.24
C ILE A 18 -5.23 -21.52 4.00
N GLY A 19 -3.97 -21.21 3.71
CA GLY A 19 -2.89 -22.17 3.46
C GLY A 19 -2.40 -22.84 4.73
N ILE A 20 -1.49 -23.80 4.61
CA ILE A 20 -0.82 -24.40 5.77
C ILE A 20 0.19 -23.41 6.36
N ASP A 21 0.81 -22.61 5.51
CA ASP A 21 1.80 -21.61 5.91
C ASP A 21 1.18 -20.40 6.63
N ASP A 22 -0.14 -20.21 6.51
CA ASP A 22 -0.88 -19.16 7.22
C ASP A 22 -1.17 -19.52 8.70
N PHE A 23 -0.78 -20.71 9.17
CA PHE A 23 -0.99 -21.12 10.57
C PHE A 23 0.12 -20.62 11.47
N ASN A 24 -0.26 -20.14 12.65
CA ASN A 24 0.70 -19.92 13.72
C ASN A 24 1.26 -21.26 14.24
N HIS A 25 2.57 -21.36 14.28
CA HIS A 25 3.27 -22.54 14.78
C HIS A 25 3.84 -22.27 16.17
N THR A 26 3.38 -23.01 17.18
CA THR A 26 4.03 -23.05 18.49
C THR A 26 5.05 -24.19 18.52
N VAL A 27 6.24 -23.89 19.02
CA VAL A 27 7.29 -24.90 19.23
C VAL A 27 7.32 -25.26 20.70
N ASN A 28 6.77 -26.42 21.05
CA ASN A 28 6.87 -26.99 22.39
C ASN A 28 7.76 -28.24 22.31
N ASP A 29 8.85 -28.29 23.11
CA ASP A 29 9.78 -29.41 23.22
C ASP A 29 10.33 -29.94 21.88
N GLY A 30 10.59 -29.02 20.93
CA GLY A 30 11.12 -29.38 19.61
C GLY A 30 10.09 -29.91 18.61
N ALA A 31 8.83 -30.07 19.01
CA ALA A 31 7.74 -30.40 18.10
C ALA A 31 7.01 -29.13 17.66
N LYS A 32 6.89 -28.92 16.34
CA LYS A 32 6.02 -27.88 15.78
C LYS A 32 4.58 -28.32 15.91
N SER A 33 3.77 -27.58 16.66
CA SER A 33 2.31 -27.75 16.69
C SER A 33 1.65 -26.54 16.04
N MET A 34 0.62 -26.78 15.22
CA MET A 34 -0.18 -25.72 14.60
C MET A 34 -1.29 -25.27 15.55
N THR A 35 -1.47 -23.96 15.65
CA THR A 35 -2.61 -23.40 16.39
C THR A 35 -3.86 -23.43 15.51
N LEU A 36 -4.81 -24.28 15.84
CA LEU A 36 -6.08 -24.46 15.13
C LEU A 36 -7.27 -24.22 16.09
N PRO A 37 -8.42 -23.75 15.62
CA PRO A 37 -8.74 -23.35 14.23
C PRO A 37 -8.17 -21.97 13.86
N VAL A 38 -7.92 -21.72 12.57
CA VAL A 38 -7.68 -20.37 12.06
C VAL A 38 -8.98 -19.81 11.50
N SER A 39 -9.36 -18.64 11.97
CA SER A 39 -10.56 -17.93 11.55
C SER A 39 -10.19 -16.49 11.16
N ILE A 40 -10.73 -16.06 10.04
CA ILE A 40 -10.61 -14.67 9.57
C ILE A 40 -12.02 -14.13 9.42
N SER A 41 -12.30 -13.00 10.04
CA SER A 41 -13.62 -12.36 9.98
C SER A 41 -13.49 -10.87 9.65
N PHE A 42 -14.54 -10.33 9.06
CA PHE A 42 -14.69 -8.90 8.85
C PHE A 42 -16.15 -8.48 8.89
N ASP A 43 -16.35 -7.21 9.13
CA ASP A 43 -17.64 -6.55 9.08
C ASP A 43 -17.70 -5.54 7.94
N THR A 44 -18.86 -5.42 7.33
CA THR A 44 -19.19 -4.36 6.38
C THR A 44 -20.39 -3.58 6.91
N LYS A 45 -20.75 -2.48 6.27
CA LYS A 45 -21.99 -1.74 6.62
C LYS A 45 -23.25 -2.59 6.49
N THR A 46 -23.23 -3.64 5.67
CA THR A 46 -24.42 -4.45 5.33
C THR A 46 -24.34 -5.85 5.93
N PHE A 47 -23.15 -6.40 6.10
CA PHE A 47 -22.93 -7.75 6.59
C PHE A 47 -22.03 -7.71 7.82
N SER A 48 -22.48 -8.32 8.90
CA SER A 48 -21.70 -8.48 10.13
C SER A 48 -21.27 -9.93 10.32
N GLY A 49 -20.08 -10.14 10.87
CA GLY A 49 -19.54 -11.46 11.18
C GLY A 49 -19.28 -12.32 9.94
N VAL A 50 -18.91 -11.72 8.81
CA VAL A 50 -18.52 -12.50 7.62
C VAL A 50 -17.23 -13.23 7.93
N THR A 51 -17.28 -14.57 7.94
CA THR A 51 -16.19 -15.39 8.45
C THR A 51 -15.83 -16.50 7.49
N ILE A 52 -14.53 -16.73 7.34
CA ILE A 52 -13.95 -17.94 6.76
C ILE A 52 -13.07 -18.60 7.79
N ASN A 53 -13.05 -19.93 7.80
CA ASN A 53 -12.22 -20.66 8.76
C ASN A 53 -11.62 -21.94 8.16
N ARG A 54 -10.57 -22.41 8.81
CA ARG A 54 -9.97 -23.72 8.61
C ARG A 54 -9.76 -24.37 9.95
N THR A 55 -10.42 -25.51 10.15
CA THR A 55 -10.53 -26.16 11.48
C THR A 55 -9.45 -27.21 11.72
N THR A 56 -8.91 -27.81 10.67
CA THR A 56 -7.87 -28.83 10.77
C THR A 56 -6.85 -28.70 9.64
N GLU A 57 -5.68 -29.27 9.86
CA GLU A 57 -4.61 -29.30 8.86
C GLU A 57 -5.02 -29.98 7.55
N LYS A 58 -5.82 -31.03 7.62
CA LYS A 58 -6.31 -31.81 6.47
C LYS A 58 -7.57 -31.23 5.82
N ALA A 59 -8.32 -30.41 6.54
CA ALA A 59 -9.54 -29.79 6.01
C ALA A 59 -9.20 -28.62 5.09
N GLY A 60 -10.00 -28.41 4.06
CA GLY A 60 -9.95 -27.20 3.28
C GLY A 60 -10.58 -26.02 4.02
N THR A 61 -10.42 -24.81 3.44
CA THR A 61 -11.04 -23.60 3.96
C THR A 61 -12.55 -23.66 3.84
N THR A 62 -13.26 -23.34 4.90
CA THR A 62 -14.72 -23.30 4.95
C THR A 62 -15.22 -21.87 4.75
N TYR A 63 -16.13 -21.68 3.78
CA TYR A 63 -16.72 -20.38 3.40
C TYR A 63 -18.17 -20.24 3.87
N MET A 64 -18.65 -21.09 4.77
CA MET A 64 -20.06 -21.06 5.19
C MET A 64 -20.45 -19.71 5.81
N GLY A 65 -19.59 -19.12 6.62
CA GLY A 65 -19.83 -17.80 7.23
C GLY A 65 -19.78 -16.64 6.24
N ALA A 66 -19.28 -16.85 5.01
CA ALA A 66 -19.26 -15.84 3.93
C ALA A 66 -20.32 -16.10 2.84
N LYS A 67 -21.20 -17.10 3.01
CA LYS A 67 -22.15 -17.54 1.98
C LYS A 67 -23.08 -16.42 1.52
N GLU A 68 -23.71 -15.71 2.42
CA GLU A 68 -24.65 -14.64 2.09
C GLU A 68 -23.94 -13.44 1.47
N PHE A 69 -22.74 -13.11 1.96
CA PHE A 69 -21.88 -12.09 1.36
C PHE A 69 -21.54 -12.44 -0.11
N ASN A 70 -21.07 -13.65 -0.38
CA ASN A 70 -20.74 -14.11 -1.73
C ASN A 70 -21.98 -14.16 -2.64
N LYS A 71 -23.14 -14.55 -2.11
CA LYS A 71 -24.41 -14.54 -2.86
C LYS A 71 -24.83 -13.11 -3.25
N ALA A 72 -24.69 -12.14 -2.35
CA ALA A 72 -24.97 -10.74 -2.64
C ALA A 72 -24.03 -10.18 -3.70
N ASN A 73 -22.75 -10.55 -3.68
CA ASN A 73 -21.78 -10.18 -4.69
C ASN A 73 -22.11 -10.74 -6.08
N ASN A 74 -22.50 -12.00 -6.16
CA ASN A 74 -22.94 -12.63 -7.42
C ASN A 74 -24.20 -11.96 -7.97
N LEU A 75 -25.15 -11.59 -7.08
CA LEU A 75 -26.35 -10.87 -7.46
C LEU A 75 -26.02 -9.49 -8.03
N LEU A 76 -25.08 -8.76 -7.40
CA LEU A 76 -24.64 -7.45 -7.86
C LEU A 76 -24.04 -7.53 -9.27
N GLN A 77 -23.17 -8.50 -9.55
CA GLN A 77 -22.59 -8.70 -10.87
C GLN A 77 -23.66 -9.07 -11.92
N SER A 78 -24.60 -9.95 -11.56
CA SER A 78 -25.68 -10.32 -12.46
C SER A 78 -26.65 -9.16 -12.74
N THR A 79 -26.90 -8.29 -11.76
CA THR A 79 -27.68 -7.06 -11.94
C THR A 79 -27.02 -6.16 -12.97
N VAL A 80 -25.71 -5.88 -12.80
CA VAL A 80 -24.97 -5.05 -13.76
C VAL A 80 -24.92 -5.68 -15.15
N ALA A 81 -24.80 -6.99 -15.26
CA ALA A 81 -24.79 -7.69 -16.54
C ALA A 81 -26.13 -7.55 -17.29
N ASN A 82 -27.26 -7.42 -16.58
CA ASN A 82 -28.60 -7.24 -17.13
C ASN A 82 -28.94 -5.76 -17.40
N GLU A 83 -28.19 -4.80 -16.87
CA GLU A 83 -28.39 -3.38 -17.17
C GLU A 83 -27.92 -3.07 -18.60
N SER A 84 -28.68 -2.25 -19.31
CA SER A 84 -28.28 -1.77 -20.62
C SER A 84 -27.02 -0.90 -20.51
N ARG A 85 -26.07 -1.04 -21.42
CA ARG A 85 -24.80 -0.29 -21.40
C ARG A 85 -24.99 1.22 -21.36
N GLY A 86 -26.09 1.76 -21.90
CA GLY A 86 -26.39 3.19 -21.92
C GLY A 86 -27.23 3.68 -20.71
N ASP A 87 -27.72 2.80 -19.86
CA ASP A 87 -28.58 3.13 -18.71
C ASP A 87 -28.10 2.38 -17.45
N ARG A 88 -26.79 2.32 -17.25
CA ARG A 88 -26.21 1.68 -16.09
C ARG A 88 -26.46 2.53 -14.83
N LYS A 89 -26.97 1.90 -13.76
CA LYS A 89 -27.31 2.54 -12.47
C LYS A 89 -26.54 1.97 -11.30
N THR A 90 -25.99 0.76 -11.47
CA THR A 90 -25.32 0.01 -10.40
C THR A 90 -23.82 0.11 -10.53
N ALA A 91 -23.14 0.60 -9.48
CA ALA A 91 -21.70 0.61 -9.39
C ALA A 91 -21.17 -0.75 -8.91
N LEU A 92 -20.02 -1.15 -9.43
CA LEU A 92 -19.27 -2.31 -8.97
C LEU A 92 -18.11 -1.87 -8.07
N PRO A 93 -17.97 -2.46 -6.87
CA PRO A 93 -16.83 -2.15 -6.00
C PRO A 93 -15.53 -2.72 -6.59
N LEU A 94 -14.42 -2.02 -6.38
CA LEU A 94 -13.09 -2.50 -6.74
C LEU A 94 -12.46 -3.24 -5.56
N PHE A 95 -11.84 -4.38 -5.85
CA PHE A 95 -11.01 -5.10 -4.89
C PHE A 95 -9.66 -5.38 -5.54
N ALA A 96 -8.58 -5.01 -4.87
CA ALA A 96 -7.22 -5.25 -5.36
C ALA A 96 -6.28 -5.61 -4.20
N TYR A 97 -5.29 -6.44 -4.52
CA TYR A 97 -4.23 -6.82 -3.62
C TYR A 97 -2.89 -6.74 -4.35
N PHE A 98 -1.95 -6.02 -3.78
CA PHE A 98 -0.57 -5.89 -4.25
C PHE A 98 0.35 -6.52 -3.21
N ALA A 99 1.05 -7.61 -3.60
CA ALA A 99 2.03 -8.30 -2.77
C ALA A 99 3.45 -7.82 -3.08
N THR A 100 4.37 -8.06 -2.15
CA THR A 100 5.80 -7.74 -2.29
C THR A 100 6.52 -8.64 -3.28
N ASP A 101 6.15 -9.91 -3.36
CA ASP A 101 6.92 -10.94 -4.06
C ASP A 101 6.96 -10.81 -5.59
N ASP A 102 6.13 -9.96 -6.19
CA ASP A 102 5.87 -9.97 -7.63
C ASP A 102 6.20 -8.68 -8.39
N ILE A 103 7.06 -7.81 -7.84
CA ILE A 103 7.46 -6.54 -8.52
C ILE A 103 8.04 -6.81 -9.93
N HIS A 104 8.66 -7.96 -10.13
CA HIS A 104 9.22 -8.39 -11.41
C HIS A 104 8.42 -9.51 -12.10
N GLY A 105 7.34 -9.97 -11.49
CA GLY A 105 6.49 -11.04 -11.98
C GLY A 105 5.63 -10.60 -13.17
N ASN A 106 5.98 -11.05 -14.37
CA ASN A 106 5.06 -10.97 -15.50
C ASN A 106 4.05 -12.13 -15.41
N VAL A 107 2.82 -11.83 -14.99
CA VAL A 107 1.74 -12.81 -15.08
C VAL A 107 1.55 -13.19 -16.55
N LYS A 108 1.82 -14.45 -16.90
CA LYS A 108 1.57 -14.96 -18.25
C LYS A 108 0.07 -14.97 -18.48
N THR A 109 -0.42 -14.09 -19.33
CA THR A 109 -1.81 -14.06 -19.75
C THR A 109 -2.03 -14.91 -20.99
N ASN A 110 -3.15 -15.60 -21.02
CA ASN A 110 -3.61 -16.22 -22.26
C ASN A 110 -4.11 -15.09 -23.19
N SER A 111 -3.40 -14.86 -24.29
CA SER A 111 -3.69 -13.77 -25.23
C SER A 111 -5.15 -13.80 -25.77
N LYS A 112 -5.78 -14.99 -25.81
CA LYS A 112 -7.17 -15.16 -26.24
C LYS A 112 -8.14 -14.69 -25.15
N ALA A 113 -7.92 -15.10 -23.89
CA ALA A 113 -8.69 -14.63 -22.74
C ALA A 113 -8.60 -13.11 -22.58
N TYR A 114 -7.39 -12.55 -22.76
CA TYR A 114 -7.15 -11.12 -22.72
C TYR A 114 -7.98 -10.30 -23.72
N LYS A 115 -8.13 -10.77 -24.95
CA LYS A 115 -8.96 -10.09 -25.97
C LYS A 115 -10.46 -10.15 -25.66
N GLU A 116 -10.95 -11.25 -25.12
CA GLU A 116 -12.36 -11.43 -24.74
C GLU A 116 -12.72 -10.60 -23.49
N TYR A 117 -11.85 -10.52 -22.51
CA TYR A 117 -12.08 -9.78 -21.27
C TYR A 117 -12.16 -8.26 -21.43
N PHE A 118 -11.49 -7.67 -22.44
CA PHE A 118 -11.58 -6.22 -22.68
C PHE A 118 -12.96 -5.71 -23.07
N VAL A 119 -13.90 -6.60 -23.33
CA VAL A 119 -15.27 -6.26 -23.74
C VAL A 119 -16.23 -6.24 -22.54
N THR A 120 -15.85 -6.85 -21.40
CA THR A 120 -16.73 -7.03 -20.25
C THR A 120 -16.23 -6.30 -19.00
N PHE A 121 -17.17 -5.82 -18.15
CA PHE A 121 -16.83 -5.20 -16.88
C PHE A 121 -16.11 -6.15 -15.91
N SER A 122 -16.37 -7.47 -16.00
CA SER A 122 -15.74 -8.50 -15.18
C SER A 122 -14.21 -8.52 -15.32
N PHE A 123 -13.68 -7.96 -16.40
CA PHE A 123 -12.24 -7.77 -16.55
C PHE A 123 -11.61 -6.94 -15.43
N GLY A 124 -12.35 -6.02 -14.81
CA GLY A 124 -11.89 -5.25 -13.65
C GLY A 124 -11.51 -6.12 -12.44
N TYR A 125 -12.00 -7.39 -12.40
CA TYR A 125 -11.68 -8.36 -11.34
C TYR A 125 -10.62 -9.39 -11.76
N TYR A 126 -10.21 -9.38 -13.03
CA TYR A 126 -9.25 -10.38 -13.52
C TYR A 126 -7.92 -10.30 -12.77
N GLN A 127 -7.54 -11.40 -12.15
CA GLN A 127 -6.31 -11.57 -11.36
C GLN A 127 -6.03 -10.51 -10.28
N THR A 128 -7.02 -9.73 -9.90
CA THR A 128 -6.87 -8.60 -8.96
C THR A 128 -6.48 -9.02 -7.54
N LEU A 129 -6.73 -10.29 -7.18
CA LEU A 129 -6.49 -10.81 -5.83
C LEU A 129 -5.28 -11.77 -5.74
N ARG A 130 -4.48 -11.86 -6.79
CA ARG A 130 -3.31 -12.76 -6.82
C ARG A 130 -2.01 -12.12 -6.35
N GLY A 131 -2.02 -10.82 -6.08
CA GLY A 131 -0.83 -10.06 -5.70
C GLY A 131 0.14 -9.77 -6.85
N GLY A 132 -0.04 -10.40 -8.02
CA GLY A 132 0.85 -10.22 -9.16
C GLY A 132 0.56 -8.95 -9.95
N TYR A 133 1.60 -8.40 -10.54
CA TYR A 133 1.51 -7.17 -11.34
C TYR A 133 1.03 -7.45 -12.75
N PHE A 134 -0.03 -6.78 -13.15
CA PHE A 134 -0.61 -6.86 -14.48
C PHE A 134 -0.03 -5.81 -15.44
N LEU A 135 1.09 -5.27 -15.10
CA LEU A 135 1.68 -4.06 -15.66
C LEU A 135 1.94 -4.10 -17.17
N LYS A 136 2.55 -5.19 -17.67
CA LYS A 136 2.80 -5.33 -19.11
C LYS A 136 1.48 -5.23 -19.90
N ASN A 137 0.43 -5.81 -19.37
CA ASN A 137 -0.89 -5.78 -20.03
C ASN A 137 -1.48 -4.37 -20.04
N TRP A 138 -1.23 -3.57 -18.99
CA TRP A 138 -1.67 -2.17 -18.96
C TRP A 138 -0.88 -1.30 -19.92
N ILE A 139 0.42 -1.52 -20.06
CA ILE A 139 1.24 -0.84 -21.06
C ILE A 139 0.77 -1.18 -22.48
N ASP A 140 0.59 -2.47 -22.78
CA ASP A 140 0.07 -2.92 -24.08
C ASP A 140 -1.32 -2.31 -24.35
N ARG A 141 -2.18 -2.18 -23.34
CA ARG A 141 -3.48 -1.52 -23.48
C ARG A 141 -3.34 -0.01 -23.75
N LEU A 142 -2.47 0.69 -23.06
CA LEU A 142 -2.21 2.12 -23.32
C LEU A 142 -1.82 2.35 -24.79
N LEU A 143 -0.95 1.50 -25.33
CA LEU A 143 -0.52 1.55 -26.73
C LEU A 143 -1.72 1.31 -27.65
N ALA A 144 -2.48 0.25 -27.41
CA ALA A 144 -3.65 -0.09 -28.21
C ALA A 144 -4.77 0.98 -28.15
N LEU A 145 -4.99 1.60 -26.98
CA LEU A 145 -5.98 2.68 -26.83
C LEU A 145 -5.57 3.93 -27.63
N LYS A 146 -4.28 4.23 -27.71
CA LYS A 146 -3.77 5.38 -28.48
C LYS A 146 -3.83 5.14 -29.99
N GLU A 147 -3.71 3.89 -30.45
CA GLU A 147 -3.86 3.52 -31.88
C GLU A 147 -5.34 3.51 -32.32
N GLY A 148 -6.26 3.20 -31.40
CA GLY A 148 -7.68 3.02 -31.68
C GLY A 148 -8.50 4.31 -31.53
N ALA A 149 -9.34 4.62 -32.53
CA ALA A 149 -10.21 5.81 -32.51
C ALA A 149 -11.24 5.86 -31.36
N LYS A 150 -11.47 4.77 -30.65
CA LYS A 150 -12.50 4.65 -29.57
C LYS A 150 -11.91 4.57 -28.17
N GLY A 151 -10.60 4.69 -28.01
CA GLY A 151 -9.91 4.48 -26.73
C GLY A 151 -9.50 5.77 -26.02
N GLU A 152 -9.69 6.94 -26.62
CA GLU A 152 -9.12 8.19 -26.15
C GLU A 152 -9.66 8.64 -24.80
N GLU A 153 -10.95 8.40 -24.53
CA GLU A 153 -11.57 8.72 -23.23
C GLU A 153 -10.93 7.91 -22.08
N GLU A 154 -10.79 6.60 -22.24
CA GLU A 154 -10.17 5.73 -21.24
C GLU A 154 -8.71 6.07 -21.02
N LEU A 155 -7.97 6.32 -22.11
CA LEU A 155 -6.58 6.74 -22.04
C LEU A 155 -6.43 8.04 -21.26
N GLU A 156 -7.30 9.02 -21.50
CA GLU A 156 -7.23 10.31 -20.82
C GLU A 156 -7.61 10.20 -19.33
N ILE A 157 -8.55 9.34 -18.96
CA ILE A 157 -8.88 9.05 -17.55
C ILE A 157 -7.67 8.46 -16.82
N VAL A 158 -7.05 7.44 -17.40
CA VAL A 158 -5.87 6.79 -16.82
C VAL A 158 -4.70 7.77 -16.73
N ARG A 159 -4.46 8.54 -17.78
CA ARG A 159 -3.43 9.58 -17.79
C ARG A 159 -3.65 10.63 -16.69
N LYS A 160 -4.88 11.11 -16.53
CA LYS A 160 -5.25 12.04 -15.45
C LYS A 160 -5.00 11.46 -14.07
N ALA A 161 -5.37 10.19 -13.84
CA ALA A 161 -5.12 9.52 -12.57
C ALA A 161 -3.62 9.43 -12.25
N VAL A 162 -2.81 9.03 -13.23
CA VAL A 162 -1.35 8.97 -13.10
C VAL A 162 -0.77 10.35 -12.80
N ILE A 163 -1.16 11.40 -13.54
CA ILE A 163 -0.67 12.76 -13.30
C ILE A 163 -1.17 13.32 -11.96
N LYS A 164 -2.39 13.00 -11.53
CA LYS A 164 -2.93 13.45 -10.23
C LYS A 164 -2.15 12.83 -9.07
N CYS A 165 -1.85 11.53 -9.14
CA CYS A 165 -1.11 10.82 -8.09
C CYS A 165 0.39 11.16 -8.10
N LEU A 166 1.03 11.08 -9.25
CA LEU A 166 2.49 11.18 -9.37
C LEU A 166 2.99 12.58 -9.73
N GLY A 167 2.09 13.48 -10.12
CA GLY A 167 2.40 14.84 -10.55
C GLY A 167 2.54 15.84 -9.40
N GLN A 168 2.44 17.13 -9.74
CA GLN A 168 2.66 18.25 -8.83
C GLN A 168 1.74 18.25 -7.61
N ALA A 169 0.50 17.79 -7.75
CA ALA A 169 -0.46 17.71 -6.65
C ALA A 169 -0.24 16.50 -5.72
N GLY A 170 0.42 15.47 -6.22
CA GLY A 170 0.71 14.23 -5.50
C GLY A 170 2.17 14.08 -5.11
N CYS A 171 2.84 13.08 -5.66
CA CYS A 171 4.22 12.71 -5.31
C CYS A 171 5.31 13.62 -5.91
N ARG A 172 4.98 14.53 -6.79
CA ARG A 172 5.89 15.48 -7.46
C ARG A 172 7.02 14.81 -8.27
N ILE A 173 6.73 13.68 -8.90
CA ILE A 173 7.71 12.94 -9.71
C ILE A 173 7.67 13.39 -11.17
N ILE A 174 6.47 13.41 -11.76
CA ILE A 174 6.28 13.63 -13.19
C ILE A 174 5.45 14.87 -13.49
N LYS A 175 5.65 15.44 -14.65
CA LYS A 175 4.80 16.50 -15.25
C LYS A 175 3.74 15.91 -16.15
N ASN A 176 4.09 14.84 -16.88
CA ASN A 176 3.24 14.29 -17.90
C ASN A 176 3.53 12.80 -18.16
N MET A 177 2.56 12.12 -18.78
CA MET A 177 2.69 10.78 -19.34
C MET A 177 2.29 10.84 -20.80
N SER A 178 3.13 10.35 -21.71
CA SER A 178 2.85 10.29 -23.13
C SER A 178 2.96 8.85 -23.65
N VAL A 179 2.00 8.47 -24.52
CA VAL A 179 1.95 7.15 -25.16
C VAL A 179 2.34 7.31 -26.61
N ARG A 180 3.38 6.60 -27.05
CA ARG A 180 3.95 6.70 -28.41
C ARG A 180 3.90 5.32 -29.10
N PRO A 181 2.79 4.95 -29.74
CA PRO A 181 2.59 3.62 -30.33
C PRO A 181 3.62 3.28 -31.41
N ILE A 182 4.01 4.25 -32.24
CA ILE A 182 5.02 4.04 -33.30
C ILE A 182 6.36 3.57 -32.71
N GLN A 183 6.69 4.04 -31.50
CA GLN A 183 7.89 3.65 -30.79
C GLN A 183 7.67 2.43 -29.89
N GLY A 184 6.41 2.02 -29.67
CA GLY A 184 6.04 0.89 -28.81
C GLY A 184 6.26 1.16 -27.31
N HIS A 185 6.33 2.43 -26.87
CA HIS A 185 6.68 2.79 -25.50
C HIS A 185 5.75 3.84 -24.88
N VAL A 186 5.69 3.79 -23.54
CA VAL A 186 5.10 4.84 -22.69
C VAL A 186 6.24 5.64 -22.04
N TYR A 187 6.14 6.96 -22.12
CA TYR A 187 7.15 7.89 -21.61
C TYR A 187 6.57 8.72 -20.46
N PHE A 188 7.45 9.06 -19.53
CA PHE A 188 7.18 9.93 -18.40
C PHE A 188 8.13 11.12 -18.41
N ASP A 189 7.56 12.32 -18.42
CA ASP A 189 8.30 13.56 -18.31
C ASP A 189 8.46 13.90 -16.84
N TYR A 190 9.68 13.88 -16.30
CA TYR A 190 9.98 14.19 -14.91
C TYR A 190 9.86 15.70 -14.62
N MET A 191 9.69 16.04 -13.34
CA MET A 191 9.65 17.44 -12.89
C MET A 191 10.95 18.20 -13.21
N ASP A 192 12.09 17.53 -13.24
CA ASP A 192 13.41 18.10 -13.56
C ASP A 192 13.69 18.23 -15.06
N GLY A 193 12.74 17.87 -15.92
CA GLY A 193 12.84 17.99 -17.37
C GLY A 193 13.43 16.78 -18.08
N ARG A 194 13.83 15.74 -17.37
CA ARG A 194 14.22 14.46 -17.98
C ARG A 194 12.99 13.74 -18.51
N GLU A 195 13.17 12.94 -19.56
CA GLU A 195 12.19 11.98 -20.06
C GLU A 195 12.74 10.56 -19.86
N ALA A 196 11.90 9.63 -19.42
CA ALA A 196 12.25 8.23 -19.31
C ALA A 196 11.13 7.36 -19.88
N ARG A 197 11.50 6.23 -20.46
CA ARG A 197 10.54 5.19 -20.81
C ARG A 197 10.10 4.47 -19.54
N PHE A 198 8.93 3.84 -19.61
CA PHE A 198 8.45 3.01 -18.49
C PHE A 198 9.50 1.98 -18.05
N GLU A 199 10.16 1.32 -19.00
CA GLU A 199 11.14 0.27 -18.76
C GLU A 199 12.41 0.77 -18.06
N ASP A 200 12.70 2.07 -18.19
CA ASP A 200 13.89 2.73 -17.61
C ASP A 200 13.63 3.35 -16.23
N LEU A 201 12.40 3.24 -15.71
CA LEU A 201 12.08 3.73 -14.36
C LEU A 201 12.80 2.90 -13.29
N SER A 202 13.19 3.53 -12.19
CA SER A 202 13.65 2.80 -10.99
C SER A 202 12.53 1.90 -10.45
N ASP A 203 12.90 0.86 -9.71
CA ASP A 203 11.93 -0.12 -9.18
C ASP A 203 10.85 0.55 -8.33
N GLY A 204 11.20 1.49 -7.45
CA GLY A 204 10.22 2.22 -6.65
C GLY A 204 9.25 3.06 -7.48
N TYR A 205 9.73 3.75 -8.52
CA TYR A 205 8.84 4.48 -9.42
C TYR A 205 7.96 3.55 -10.23
N ARG A 206 8.52 2.45 -10.71
CA ARG A 206 7.79 1.43 -11.46
C ARG A 206 6.70 0.79 -10.61
N HIS A 207 7.00 0.47 -9.34
CA HIS A 207 6.04 -0.05 -8.38
C HIS A 207 4.85 0.90 -8.20
N LEU A 208 5.11 2.17 -7.92
CA LEU A 208 4.06 3.16 -7.72
C LEU A 208 3.25 3.44 -8.99
N VAL A 209 3.90 3.57 -10.14
CA VAL A 209 3.22 3.70 -11.45
C VAL A 209 2.31 2.50 -11.71
N ASN A 210 2.77 1.29 -11.38
CA ASN A 210 1.98 0.08 -11.56
C ASN A 210 0.72 0.08 -10.70
N ILE A 211 0.81 0.40 -9.41
CA ILE A 211 -0.36 0.49 -8.52
C ILE A 211 -1.38 1.48 -9.11
N VAL A 212 -0.93 2.68 -9.51
CA VAL A 212 -1.83 3.72 -10.02
C VAL A 212 -2.45 3.32 -11.36
N LEU A 213 -1.68 2.75 -12.28
CA LEU A 213 -2.20 2.25 -13.57
C LEU A 213 -3.21 1.14 -13.37
N ASP A 214 -2.89 0.16 -12.52
CA ASP A 214 -3.77 -0.98 -12.26
C ASP A 214 -5.11 -0.52 -11.68
N LEU A 215 -5.09 0.32 -10.66
CA LEU A 215 -6.29 0.87 -10.04
C LEU A 215 -7.11 1.70 -11.04
N ALA A 216 -6.47 2.58 -11.82
CA ALA A 216 -7.16 3.44 -12.79
C ALA A 216 -7.84 2.61 -13.89
N PHE A 217 -7.15 1.62 -14.45
CA PHE A 217 -7.73 0.73 -15.45
C PHE A 217 -8.88 -0.12 -14.91
N ARG A 218 -8.76 -0.62 -13.67
CA ARG A 218 -9.85 -1.36 -13.03
C ARG A 218 -11.06 -0.47 -12.75
N CYS A 219 -10.86 0.75 -12.28
CA CYS A 219 -11.96 1.74 -12.15
C CYS A 219 -12.66 1.96 -13.50
N CYS A 220 -11.90 2.14 -14.57
CA CYS A 220 -12.46 2.26 -15.93
C CYS A 220 -13.23 1.01 -16.36
N ALA A 221 -12.63 -0.18 -16.22
CA ALA A 221 -13.26 -1.44 -16.60
C ALA A 221 -14.58 -1.69 -15.85
N LEU A 222 -14.59 -1.41 -14.54
CA LEU A 222 -15.76 -1.64 -13.69
C LEU A 222 -16.85 -0.59 -13.87
N ASN A 223 -16.51 0.71 -13.97
CA ASN A 223 -17.49 1.76 -13.74
C ASN A 223 -17.47 2.93 -14.74
N ARG A 224 -16.66 2.88 -15.82
CA ARG A 224 -16.61 4.00 -16.77
C ARG A 224 -17.97 4.31 -17.41
N THR A 225 -18.77 3.30 -17.72
CA THR A 225 -20.11 3.48 -18.29
C THR A 225 -21.08 4.17 -17.34
N LEU A 226 -20.81 4.16 -16.03
CA LEU A 226 -21.65 4.82 -15.02
C LEU A 226 -21.11 6.20 -14.64
N PHE A 227 -19.80 6.31 -14.42
CA PHE A 227 -19.18 7.50 -13.85
C PHE A 227 -18.35 8.31 -14.86
N HIS A 228 -18.23 7.82 -16.09
CA HIS A 228 -17.47 8.48 -17.17
C HIS A 228 -16.05 8.87 -16.70
N ASP A 229 -15.66 10.10 -16.88
CA ASP A 229 -14.34 10.65 -16.52
C ASP A 229 -14.07 10.68 -15.01
N LYS A 230 -15.11 10.51 -14.17
CA LYS A 230 -15.00 10.47 -12.70
C LYS A 230 -14.87 9.04 -12.14
N CYS A 231 -14.70 8.02 -12.97
CA CYS A 231 -14.70 6.64 -12.48
C CYS A 231 -13.59 6.36 -11.43
N CYS A 232 -12.42 7.00 -11.50
CA CYS A 232 -11.38 6.88 -10.48
C CYS A 232 -11.76 7.56 -9.14
N GLU A 233 -12.59 8.61 -9.19
CA GLU A 233 -13.02 9.35 -8.00
C GLU A 233 -14.27 8.75 -7.37
N GLU A 234 -15.13 8.11 -8.16
CA GLU A 234 -16.44 7.62 -7.72
C GLU A 234 -16.48 6.12 -7.43
N THR A 235 -15.52 5.32 -7.95
CA THR A 235 -15.43 3.89 -7.64
C THR A 235 -15.08 3.69 -6.19
N CYS A 236 -15.95 2.96 -5.46
CA CYS A 236 -15.66 2.50 -4.11
C CYS A 236 -15.04 1.10 -4.11
N GLY A 237 -14.39 0.73 -3.01
CA GLY A 237 -13.81 -0.61 -2.88
C GLY A 237 -12.74 -0.68 -1.82
N VAL A 238 -12.00 -1.78 -1.81
CA VAL A 238 -10.90 -2.05 -0.87
C VAL A 238 -9.64 -2.44 -1.62
N VAL A 239 -8.55 -1.79 -1.28
CA VAL A 239 -7.23 -2.04 -1.83
C VAL A 239 -6.28 -2.40 -0.71
N CYS A 240 -5.65 -3.57 -0.79
CA CYS A 240 -4.59 -3.96 0.12
C CYS A 240 -3.25 -3.86 -0.59
N ILE A 241 -2.30 -3.23 0.08
CA ILE A 241 -0.93 -3.07 -0.42
C ILE A 241 -0.01 -3.56 0.69
N ASP A 242 0.75 -4.60 0.38
CA ASP A 242 1.73 -5.14 1.30
C ASP A 242 3.06 -4.44 1.08
N GLU A 243 3.69 -4.00 2.19
CA GLU A 243 4.96 -3.27 2.21
C GLU A 243 5.02 -2.11 1.19
N LEU A 244 4.08 -1.16 1.30
CA LEU A 244 4.01 -0.01 0.37
C LEU A 244 5.34 0.75 0.25
N ASP A 245 6.17 0.72 1.29
CA ASP A 245 7.48 1.37 1.34
C ASP A 245 8.57 0.67 0.53
N ASP A 246 8.35 -0.57 0.08
CA ASP A 246 9.36 -1.34 -0.62
C ASP A 246 9.87 -0.60 -1.86
N HIS A 247 11.20 -0.45 -1.94
CA HIS A 247 11.91 0.33 -2.97
C HIS A 247 11.53 1.82 -3.09
N LEU A 248 10.65 2.37 -2.24
CA LEU A 248 10.30 3.80 -2.29
C LEU A 248 11.37 4.68 -1.65
N HIS A 249 11.80 5.69 -2.41
CA HIS A 249 12.65 6.74 -1.86
C HIS A 249 11.93 7.49 -0.72
N PRO A 250 12.63 7.90 0.38
CA PRO A 250 12.02 8.56 1.53
C PRO A 250 11.09 9.74 1.19
N VAL A 251 11.42 10.53 0.17
CA VAL A 251 10.57 11.63 -0.31
C VAL A 251 9.19 11.12 -0.79
N LEU A 252 9.12 9.93 -1.36
CA LEU A 252 7.86 9.34 -1.80
C LEU A 252 7.08 8.76 -0.64
N GLN A 253 7.76 8.15 0.32
CA GLN A 253 7.14 7.59 1.52
C GLN A 253 6.32 8.65 2.27
N SER A 254 6.78 9.90 2.33
CA SER A 254 6.07 11.00 3.00
C SER A 254 4.84 11.54 2.23
N THR A 255 4.65 11.16 0.98
CA THR A 255 3.59 11.76 0.12
C THR A 255 2.62 10.75 -0.48
N VAL A 256 3.01 9.48 -0.57
CA VAL A 256 2.30 8.44 -1.32
C VAL A 256 0.88 8.18 -0.79
N ILE A 257 0.68 8.12 0.53
CA ILE A 257 -0.65 7.87 1.14
C ILE A 257 -1.63 8.96 0.69
N ARG A 258 -1.25 10.22 0.87
CA ARG A 258 -2.08 11.35 0.49
C ARG A 258 -2.36 11.38 -1.01
N ALA A 259 -1.37 11.07 -1.83
CA ALA A 259 -1.50 11.04 -3.29
C ALA A 259 -2.50 9.96 -3.75
N LEU A 260 -2.44 8.76 -3.16
CA LEU A 260 -3.39 7.68 -3.42
C LEU A 260 -4.82 8.07 -2.99
N GLN A 261 -4.99 8.59 -1.77
CA GLN A 261 -6.29 9.02 -1.25
C GLN A 261 -6.90 10.16 -2.07
N GLN A 262 -6.11 11.12 -2.55
CA GLN A 262 -6.59 12.19 -3.40
C GLN A 262 -6.99 11.71 -4.79
N THR A 263 -6.32 10.69 -5.31
CA THR A 263 -6.59 10.14 -6.64
C THR A 263 -7.81 9.23 -6.64
N PHE A 264 -7.95 8.41 -5.59
CA PHE A 264 -9.01 7.42 -5.42
C PHE A 264 -9.74 7.62 -4.09
N PRO A 265 -10.49 8.72 -3.91
CA PRO A 265 -10.99 9.14 -2.59
C PRO A 265 -12.07 8.23 -1.99
N LYS A 266 -12.67 7.33 -2.77
CA LYS A 266 -13.67 6.37 -2.31
C LYS A 266 -13.13 4.94 -2.15
N LEU A 267 -11.84 4.71 -2.43
CA LEU A 267 -11.19 3.46 -2.12
C LEU A 267 -10.70 3.46 -0.66
N GLN A 268 -10.96 2.38 0.05
CA GLN A 268 -10.33 2.09 1.33
C GLN A 268 -8.99 1.43 1.09
N PHE A 269 -7.92 2.03 1.59
CA PHE A 269 -6.59 1.43 1.55
C PHE A 269 -6.27 0.75 2.87
N ILE A 270 -5.82 -0.51 2.80
CA ILE A 270 -5.25 -1.28 3.92
C ILE A 270 -3.80 -1.55 3.54
N ILE A 271 -2.89 -0.96 4.29
CA ILE A 271 -1.47 -0.91 3.91
C ILE A 271 -0.64 -1.46 5.05
N SER A 272 0.26 -2.39 4.77
CA SER A 272 1.35 -2.74 5.68
C SER A 272 2.60 -1.91 5.35
N THR A 273 3.37 -1.54 6.35
CA THR A 273 4.61 -0.79 6.20
C THR A 273 5.50 -0.90 7.42
N HIS A 274 6.80 -0.86 7.19
CA HIS A 274 7.83 -0.69 8.22
C HIS A 274 8.46 0.71 8.19
N ALA A 275 8.01 1.61 7.29
CA ALA A 275 8.61 2.92 7.09
C ALA A 275 8.03 3.98 8.02
N PRO A 276 8.84 4.57 8.92
CA PRO A 276 8.40 5.65 9.81
C PRO A 276 7.82 6.85 9.06
N LEU A 277 8.38 7.20 7.89
CA LEU A 277 7.92 8.33 7.08
C LEU A 277 6.51 8.13 6.52
N ILE A 278 6.10 6.90 6.24
CA ILE A 278 4.72 6.59 5.87
C ILE A 278 3.82 6.80 7.08
N MET A 279 4.21 6.26 8.24
CA MET A 279 3.42 6.37 9.48
C MET A 279 3.18 7.84 9.86
N THR A 280 4.21 8.70 9.82
CA THR A 280 4.08 10.13 10.15
C THR A 280 3.24 10.92 9.15
N SER A 281 3.03 10.41 7.94
CA SER A 281 2.27 11.07 6.87
C SER A 281 0.75 10.79 6.91
N VAL A 282 0.31 9.82 7.71
CA VAL A 282 -1.11 9.46 7.85
C VAL A 282 -1.82 10.54 8.68
N GLN A 283 -2.66 11.33 8.03
CA GLN A 283 -3.38 12.43 8.69
C GLN A 283 -4.30 11.90 9.80
N ASP A 284 -4.30 12.61 10.94
CA ASP A 284 -5.19 12.33 12.08
C ASP A 284 -6.61 12.83 11.77
N VAL A 285 -7.35 12.01 11.06
CA VAL A 285 -8.76 12.21 10.74
C VAL A 285 -9.53 10.91 10.99
N PRO A 286 -10.83 10.95 11.34
CA PRO A 286 -11.60 9.74 11.71
C PRO A 286 -11.61 8.63 10.65
N ALA A 287 -11.30 8.96 9.39
CA ALA A 287 -11.24 8.01 8.29
C ALA A 287 -9.90 7.24 8.21
N ASN A 288 -8.87 7.70 8.91
CA ASN A 288 -7.54 7.13 8.90
C ASN A 288 -7.21 6.50 10.27
N GLN A 289 -6.51 5.39 10.24
CA GLN A 289 -5.99 4.74 11.44
C GLN A 289 -4.62 4.16 11.17
N VAL A 290 -3.71 4.30 12.13
CA VAL A 290 -2.45 3.56 12.17
C VAL A 290 -2.60 2.51 13.26
N ILE A 291 -2.37 1.25 12.91
CA ILE A 291 -2.50 0.12 13.81
C ILE A 291 -1.11 -0.49 13.99
N GLN A 292 -0.61 -0.44 15.21
CA GLN A 292 0.61 -1.14 15.59
C GLN A 292 0.29 -2.59 15.90
N LEU A 293 1.04 -3.50 15.28
CA LEU A 293 0.98 -4.92 15.58
C LEU A 293 2.16 -5.32 16.47
N GLY A 294 1.89 -6.06 17.52
CA GLY A 294 2.90 -6.53 18.44
C GLY A 294 2.78 -8.03 18.72
N TYR A 295 3.83 -8.61 19.30
CA TYR A 295 3.84 -9.98 19.78
C TYR A 295 4.46 -9.99 21.16
N HIS A 296 3.61 -10.21 22.19
CA HIS A 296 4.02 -10.19 23.60
C HIS A 296 3.53 -11.44 24.31
N HIS A 297 4.41 -12.09 25.08
CA HIS A 297 4.09 -13.29 25.88
C HIS A 297 3.41 -14.43 25.13
N GLY A 298 3.70 -14.59 23.84
CA GLY A 298 3.12 -15.66 23.02
C GLY A 298 1.81 -15.27 22.32
N GLU A 299 1.33 -14.05 22.50
CA GLU A 299 0.09 -13.54 21.90
C GLU A 299 0.35 -12.35 20.98
N TYR A 300 -0.41 -12.29 19.88
CA TYR A 300 -0.44 -11.14 19.01
C TYR A 300 -1.34 -10.06 19.58
N THR A 301 -0.85 -8.84 19.60
CA THR A 301 -1.56 -7.66 20.07
C THR A 301 -1.70 -6.63 18.94
N HIS A 302 -2.70 -5.78 19.05
CA HIS A 302 -2.85 -4.63 18.16
C HIS A 302 -3.30 -3.42 18.97
N GLU A 303 -2.80 -2.25 18.58
CA GLU A 303 -3.15 -0.98 19.20
C GLU A 303 -3.31 0.09 18.12
N VAL A 304 -4.34 0.93 18.27
CA VAL A 304 -4.50 2.12 17.41
C VAL A 304 -3.62 3.23 17.99
N ILE A 305 -2.70 3.72 17.17
CA ILE A 305 -1.73 4.74 17.55
C ILE A 305 -1.92 6.01 16.71
N ASN A 306 -1.53 7.15 17.25
CA ASN A 306 -1.49 8.40 16.50
C ASN A 306 -0.03 8.80 16.25
N THR A 307 0.38 8.77 14.99
CA THR A 307 1.76 9.04 14.56
C THR A 307 1.87 10.31 13.71
N TYR A 308 0.74 10.98 13.44
CA TYR A 308 0.72 12.15 12.57
C TYR A 308 1.52 13.32 13.16
N GLY A 309 2.47 13.81 12.38
CA GLY A 309 3.30 14.94 12.77
C GLY A 309 4.44 14.63 13.76
N LEU A 310 4.58 13.36 14.20
CA LEU A 310 5.74 12.95 14.97
C LEU A 310 7.00 12.94 14.10
N ASP A 311 8.15 13.14 14.72
CA ASP A 311 9.43 12.96 14.03
C ASP A 311 9.80 11.47 13.92
N VAL A 312 10.68 11.18 12.96
CA VAL A 312 11.09 9.80 12.63
C VAL A 312 11.77 9.11 13.82
N SER A 313 12.57 9.83 14.59
CA SER A 313 13.29 9.26 15.74
C SER A 313 12.32 8.80 16.82
N THR A 314 11.27 9.57 17.09
CA THR A 314 10.18 9.19 18.01
C THR A 314 9.49 7.92 17.55
N ILE A 315 9.15 7.82 16.25
CA ILE A 315 8.52 6.59 15.71
C ILE A 315 9.44 5.38 15.90
N ILE A 316 10.72 5.52 15.57
CA ILE A 316 11.69 4.43 15.68
C ILE A 316 11.84 3.95 17.12
N LYS A 317 11.95 4.88 18.09
CA LYS A 317 12.17 4.56 19.50
C LYS A 317 10.91 4.03 20.19
N GLU A 318 9.80 4.77 20.07
CA GLU A 318 8.62 4.53 20.89
C GLU A 318 7.68 3.48 20.30
N TYR A 319 7.59 3.42 18.98
CA TYR A 319 6.65 2.52 18.31
C TYR A 319 7.32 1.30 17.67
N LEU A 320 8.49 1.48 17.06
CA LEU A 320 9.20 0.34 16.46
C LEU A 320 10.17 -0.31 17.47
N HIS A 321 10.41 0.30 18.63
CA HIS A 321 11.29 -0.19 19.69
C HIS A 321 12.71 -0.50 19.21
N VAL A 322 13.21 0.29 18.25
CA VAL A 322 14.56 0.17 17.68
C VAL A 322 15.37 1.39 18.06
N PRO A 323 16.66 1.24 18.44
CA PRO A 323 17.54 2.37 18.66
C PRO A 323 17.67 3.24 17.41
N ASP A 324 17.53 4.56 17.56
CA ASP A 324 17.65 5.51 16.44
C ASP A 324 19.11 5.84 16.05
N ARG A 325 20.06 5.32 16.83
CA ARG A 325 21.50 5.54 16.62
C ARG A 325 22.35 4.39 17.15
N ASP A 326 23.65 4.44 16.85
CA ASP A 326 24.63 3.48 17.38
C ASP A 326 24.62 3.46 18.91
N LYS A 327 24.67 2.25 19.48
CA LYS A 327 24.59 2.03 20.92
C LYS A 327 25.63 2.81 21.74
N LYS A 328 26.88 2.87 21.24
CA LYS A 328 27.96 3.58 21.94
C LYS A 328 27.70 5.08 21.98
N VAL A 329 27.21 5.64 20.86
CA VAL A 329 26.87 7.07 20.81
C VAL A 329 25.71 7.38 21.75
N ALA A 330 24.70 6.51 21.80
CA ALA A 330 23.57 6.67 22.72
C ALA A 330 24.03 6.63 24.19
N GLU A 331 24.88 5.67 24.55
CA GLU A 331 25.45 5.54 25.91
C GLU A 331 26.30 6.77 26.30
N GLU A 332 27.10 7.31 25.39
CA GLU A 332 27.89 8.51 25.60
C GLU A 332 27.02 9.76 25.84
N LEU A 333 25.93 9.90 25.08
CA LEU A 333 24.97 11.01 25.25
C LEU A 333 24.21 10.93 26.57
N VAL A 334 23.67 9.73 26.89
CA VAL A 334 22.99 9.47 28.17
C VAL A 334 23.95 9.77 29.37
N ARG A 335 25.23 9.41 29.24
CA ARG A 335 26.22 9.75 30.27
C ARG A 335 26.39 11.26 30.41
N LEU A 336 26.39 12.01 29.31
CA LEU A 336 26.47 13.46 29.34
C LEU A 336 25.24 14.08 30.01
N GLU A 337 24.04 13.62 29.66
CA GLU A 337 22.78 14.05 30.28
C GLU A 337 22.78 13.80 31.80
N ASN A 338 23.15 12.58 32.23
CA ASN A 338 23.23 12.23 33.65
C ASN A 338 24.22 13.14 34.44
N LEU A 339 25.33 13.48 33.84
CA LEU A 339 26.28 14.40 34.48
C LEU A 339 25.71 15.81 34.64
N ILE A 340 24.91 16.25 33.69
CA ILE A 340 24.22 17.56 33.76
C ILE A 340 23.14 17.53 34.84
N ASP A 341 22.31 16.46 34.85
CA ASP A 341 21.23 16.28 35.82
C ASP A 341 21.73 16.11 37.25
N GLU A 342 22.91 15.51 37.43
CA GLU A 342 23.60 15.38 38.73
C GLU A 342 24.38 16.67 39.12
N GLU A 343 24.25 17.75 38.34
CA GLU A 343 24.94 19.02 38.53
C GLU A 343 26.50 18.91 38.58
N LYS A 344 27.06 17.88 37.97
CA LYS A 344 28.51 17.64 37.82
C LYS A 344 29.09 18.44 36.65
N VAL A 345 28.98 19.75 36.72
CA VAL A 345 29.25 20.70 35.64
C VAL A 345 30.64 20.53 35.01
N ASP A 346 31.69 20.39 35.85
CA ASP A 346 33.07 20.27 35.36
C ASP A 346 33.27 18.96 34.56
N GLU A 347 32.75 17.85 35.06
CA GLU A 347 32.84 16.55 34.36
C GLU A 347 32.02 16.56 33.06
N ALA A 348 30.84 17.16 33.08
CA ALA A 348 30.00 17.33 31.91
C ALA A 348 30.68 18.20 30.83
N LYS A 349 31.35 19.31 31.19
CA LYS A 349 32.11 20.16 30.26
C LYS A 349 33.26 19.38 29.59
N VAL A 350 34.01 18.59 30.35
CA VAL A 350 35.11 17.75 29.83
C VAL A 350 34.56 16.69 28.84
N LEU A 351 33.50 16.02 29.23
CA LEU A 351 32.88 15.01 28.36
C LEU A 351 32.30 15.65 27.07
N LEU A 352 31.60 16.78 27.19
CA LEU A 352 31.06 17.55 26.07
C LEU A 352 32.17 17.95 25.07
N SER A 353 33.31 18.48 25.58
CA SER A 353 34.46 18.80 24.72
C SER A 353 34.96 17.55 23.96
N THR A 354 35.11 16.42 24.66
CA THR A 354 35.57 15.16 24.05
C THR A 354 34.62 14.67 22.97
N LEU A 355 33.31 14.77 23.23
CA LEU A 355 32.28 14.34 22.26
C LEU A 355 32.21 15.28 21.04
N ARG A 356 32.44 16.58 21.23
CA ARG A 356 32.58 17.56 20.15
C ARG A 356 33.78 17.30 19.25
N ASP A 357 34.93 17.01 19.84
CA ASP A 357 36.12 16.63 19.07
C ASP A 357 35.89 15.39 18.22
N LYS A 358 35.09 14.41 18.73
CA LYS A 358 34.77 13.16 18.08
C LYS A 358 33.68 13.29 17.01
N TYR A 359 32.61 14.02 17.29
CA TYR A 359 31.39 14.03 16.46
C TYR A 359 31.12 15.38 15.77
N SER A 360 31.88 16.44 16.15
CA SER A 360 31.66 17.82 15.70
C SER A 360 30.22 18.29 16.05
N ASP A 361 29.71 19.29 15.35
CA ASP A 361 28.35 19.82 15.56
C ASP A 361 27.26 19.01 14.84
N ARG A 362 27.55 17.76 14.48
CA ARG A 362 26.58 16.88 13.76
C ARG A 362 25.50 16.31 14.68
N ILE A 363 25.72 16.35 15.99
CA ILE A 363 24.79 15.84 17.00
C ILE A 363 24.16 17.04 17.72
N SER A 364 22.87 17.26 17.50
CA SER A 364 22.13 18.40 18.05
C SER A 364 22.11 18.45 19.58
N GLU A 365 22.11 17.27 20.22
CA GLU A 365 22.14 17.13 21.69
C GLU A 365 23.39 17.74 22.33
N LEU A 366 24.52 17.76 21.62
CA LEU A 366 25.74 18.42 22.13
C LEU A 366 25.56 19.95 22.23
N SER A 367 24.84 20.55 21.28
CA SER A 367 24.53 21.97 21.33
C SER A 367 23.52 22.30 22.44
N ASN A 368 22.55 21.42 22.66
CA ASN A 368 21.60 21.55 23.75
C ASN A 368 22.30 21.42 25.12
N ALA A 369 23.18 20.43 25.25
CA ALA A 369 23.99 20.24 26.49
C ALA A 369 24.85 21.48 26.80
N GLU A 370 25.46 22.08 25.77
CA GLU A 370 26.22 23.34 25.98
C GLU A 370 25.33 24.49 26.46
N ALA A 371 24.15 24.65 25.82
CA ALA A 371 23.22 25.68 26.27
C ALA A 371 22.77 25.45 27.72
N MET A 372 22.49 24.19 28.11
CA MET A 372 22.15 23.86 29.51
C MET A 372 23.31 24.17 30.47
N LEU A 373 24.54 23.81 30.12
CA LEU A 373 25.73 24.09 30.95
C LEU A 373 26.03 25.59 31.09
N SER A 374 25.64 26.42 30.12
CA SER A 374 25.79 27.87 30.20
C SER A 374 24.92 28.55 31.26
N PHE A 375 23.85 27.88 31.75
CA PHE A 375 23.03 28.39 32.86
C PHE A 375 23.71 28.22 34.25
N TYR A 376 24.75 27.41 34.34
CA TYR A 376 25.50 27.18 35.54
C TYR A 376 26.76 28.09 35.64
N GLU A 377 26.96 29.00 34.67
CA GLU A 377 27.97 30.04 34.67
C GLU A 377 27.42 31.35 35.26
#